data_0330ccfbbf2763653bb75930ef26e78a
#
_entry.id   0330ccfbbf2763653bb75930ef26e78a
#
_cell.length_a   1.000
_cell.length_b   1.000
_cell.length_c   1.000
_cell.angle_alpha   90.00
_cell.angle_beta   90.00
_cell.angle_gamma   90.00
#
_symmetry.space_group_name_H-M   'P 1'
#
loop_
_entity.id
_entity.type
_entity.pdbx_description
1 polymer ?
#
loop_
_entity_poly.entity_id
_entity_poly.type
_entity_poly.pdbx_seq_one_letter_code
_entity_poly.pdbx_strand_id
1 'polypeptide(L)'
;MEQADSLSLPSATWETRYLEDVKLRRLVLELYDREHVALRRYLSFLGVEADTGREILQESFLKLHQHLLDGGDQSNLRAWLYRVAHNLARNWQSSARAAKTDFLADATATGDLPSRAASAEDQLLTVERAERFRAALRQLSAAQRECLTLRAQGMKYREIAEVLNLSVSTVGENVTRGLEKLKELI
;
A
#
# COMPACT_ATOMS: atom_id res chain seq x y z
N MET A 1 38.35 32.43 -44.92
CA MET A 1 38.15 30.97 -45.00
C MET A 1 37.76 30.53 -43.57
N GLU A 2 36.46 30.60 -43.34
CA GLU A 2 35.82 30.54 -42.04
C GLU A 2 35.33 29.10 -41.82
N GLN A 3 35.94 28.40 -40.88
CA GLN A 3 35.52 27.06 -40.49
C GLN A 3 34.28 27.19 -39.62
N ALA A 4 33.13 26.84 -40.17
CA ALA A 4 31.91 26.62 -39.40
C ALA A 4 32.08 25.34 -38.61
N ASP A 5 32.33 25.51 -37.31
CA ASP A 5 32.34 24.43 -36.33
C ASP A 5 30.88 23.98 -36.13
N SER A 6 30.50 22.89 -36.81
CA SER A 6 29.19 22.27 -36.67
C SER A 6 29.13 21.57 -35.31
N LEU A 7 28.53 22.21 -34.33
CA LEU A 7 28.08 21.61 -33.11
C LEU A 7 27.04 20.54 -33.39
N SER A 8 27.51 19.34 -33.70
CA SER A 8 26.72 18.12 -33.76
C SER A 8 26.40 17.70 -32.32
N LEU A 9 25.28 18.21 -31.81
CA LEU A 9 24.70 17.63 -30.60
C LEU A 9 24.30 16.18 -30.88
N PRO A 10 24.65 15.21 -30.03
CA PRO A 10 24.30 13.82 -30.27
C PRO A 10 22.80 13.64 -30.12
N SER A 11 22.09 13.64 -31.29
CA SER A 11 20.65 13.44 -31.40
C SER A 11 20.16 12.11 -30.78
N ALA A 12 21.05 11.14 -30.65
CA ALA A 12 20.76 9.83 -30.08
C ALA A 12 20.50 9.84 -28.55
N THR A 13 20.98 10.80 -27.81
CA THR A 13 20.89 10.80 -26.33
C THR A 13 19.54 11.29 -25.79
N TRP A 14 18.91 12.28 -26.41
CA TRP A 14 17.60 12.78 -25.97
C TRP A 14 16.46 11.83 -26.40
N GLU A 15 16.53 11.23 -27.57
CA GLU A 15 15.55 10.24 -28.05
C GLU A 15 15.55 8.99 -27.16
N THR A 16 16.73 8.47 -26.84
CA THR A 16 16.87 7.32 -25.94
C THR A 16 16.30 7.63 -24.57
N ARG A 17 16.62 8.80 -24.01
CA ARG A 17 16.12 9.25 -22.71
C ARG A 17 14.60 9.46 -22.70
N TYR A 18 14.06 10.01 -23.78
CA TYR A 18 12.61 10.18 -23.95
C TYR A 18 11.89 8.83 -24.00
N LEU A 19 12.42 7.87 -24.77
CA LEU A 19 11.82 6.53 -24.88
C LEU A 19 11.91 5.76 -23.55
N GLU A 20 12.97 5.94 -22.80
CA GLU A 20 13.09 5.38 -21.43
C GLU A 20 12.04 5.99 -20.49
N ASP A 21 11.89 7.31 -20.46
CA ASP A 21 10.88 7.98 -19.64
C ASP A 21 9.45 7.52 -19.98
N VAL A 22 9.14 7.37 -21.28
CA VAL A 22 7.84 6.84 -21.73
C VAL A 22 7.61 5.42 -21.23
N LYS A 23 8.64 4.55 -21.27
CA LYS A 23 8.55 3.18 -20.74
C LYS A 23 8.33 3.17 -19.23
N LEU A 24 9.05 4.00 -18.49
CA LEU A 24 8.90 4.09 -17.03
C LEU A 24 7.51 4.61 -16.63
N ARG A 25 7.00 5.62 -17.31
CA ARG A 25 5.63 6.11 -17.08
C ARG A 25 4.58 5.02 -17.33
N ARG A 26 4.74 4.25 -18.40
CA ARG A 26 3.84 3.14 -18.70
C ARG A 26 3.87 2.09 -17.58
N LEU A 27 5.05 1.73 -17.10
CA LEU A 27 5.22 0.78 -15.99
C LEU A 27 4.53 1.26 -14.71
N VAL A 28 4.66 2.57 -14.39
CA VAL A 28 3.97 3.18 -13.24
C VAL A 28 2.45 3.12 -13.41
N LEU A 29 1.92 3.42 -14.59
CA LEU A 29 0.49 3.35 -14.88
C LEU A 29 -0.04 1.92 -14.79
N GLU A 30 0.67 0.94 -15.34
CA GLU A 30 0.29 -0.47 -15.23
C GLU A 30 0.27 -0.95 -13.78
N LEU A 31 1.20 -0.48 -12.95
CA LEU A 31 1.20 -0.80 -11.51
C LEU A 31 0.08 -0.06 -10.78
N TYR A 32 -0.22 1.19 -11.15
CA TYR A 32 -1.34 1.95 -10.63
C TYR A 32 -2.66 1.21 -10.86
N ASP A 33 -2.92 0.81 -12.10
CA ASP A 33 -4.16 0.11 -12.47
C ASP A 33 -4.36 -1.18 -11.67
N ARG A 34 -3.27 -1.89 -11.37
CA ARG A 34 -3.33 -3.14 -10.59
C ARG A 34 -3.48 -2.94 -9.09
N GLU A 35 -2.80 -1.93 -8.53
CA GLU A 35 -2.58 -1.87 -7.08
C GLU A 35 -3.34 -0.74 -6.39
N HIS A 36 -3.82 0.31 -7.09
CA HIS A 36 -4.39 1.50 -6.43
C HIS A 36 -5.59 1.18 -5.52
N VAL A 37 -6.48 0.26 -5.93
CA VAL A 37 -7.64 -0.14 -5.12
C VAL A 37 -7.20 -0.92 -3.89
N ALA A 38 -6.28 -1.87 -4.06
CA ALA A 38 -5.77 -2.71 -2.99
C ALA A 38 -4.94 -1.88 -1.99
N LEU A 39 -4.11 -0.98 -2.48
CA LEU A 39 -3.31 -0.09 -1.64
C LEU A 39 -4.18 0.90 -0.86
N ARG A 40 -5.24 1.45 -1.48
CA ARG A 40 -6.20 2.31 -0.78
C ARG A 40 -6.91 1.56 0.34
N ARG A 41 -7.33 0.31 0.12
CA ARG A 41 -7.92 -0.55 1.16
C ARG A 41 -6.92 -0.80 2.30
N TYR A 42 -5.67 -1.03 1.96
CA TYR A 42 -4.61 -1.20 2.96
C TYR A 42 -4.43 0.05 3.82
N LEU A 43 -4.38 1.24 3.21
CA LEU A 43 -4.28 2.51 3.94
C LEU A 43 -5.50 2.75 4.86
N SER A 44 -6.71 2.49 4.37
CA SER A 44 -7.93 2.56 5.18
C SER A 44 -7.88 1.57 6.34
N PHE A 45 -7.35 0.36 6.13
CA PHE A 45 -7.14 -0.64 7.18
C PHE A 45 -6.14 -0.16 8.25
N LEU A 46 -5.13 0.60 7.88
CA LEU A 46 -4.22 1.25 8.82
C LEU A 46 -4.88 2.41 9.60
N GLY A 47 -6.14 2.74 9.34
CA GLY A 47 -6.86 3.84 9.98
C GLY A 47 -6.56 5.21 9.38
N VAL A 48 -6.08 5.25 8.14
CA VAL A 48 -5.89 6.51 7.41
C VAL A 48 -7.24 6.94 6.81
N GLU A 49 -7.61 8.20 7.03
CA GLU A 49 -8.82 8.81 6.47
C GLU A 49 -8.78 8.83 4.93
N ALA A 50 -9.94 8.85 4.28
CA ALA A 50 -10.06 8.69 2.83
C ALA A 50 -9.28 9.75 2.03
N ASP A 51 -9.29 11.00 2.49
CA ASP A 51 -8.61 12.12 1.82
C ASP A 51 -7.10 12.01 1.97
N THR A 52 -6.61 11.82 3.18
CA THR A 52 -5.19 11.54 3.46
C THR A 52 -4.72 10.27 2.75
N GLY A 53 -5.57 9.24 2.69
CA GLY A 53 -5.27 8.00 1.97
C GLY A 53 -5.06 8.23 0.47
N ARG A 54 -5.80 9.16 -0.14
CA ARG A 54 -5.60 9.55 -1.54
C ARG A 54 -4.28 10.31 -1.74
N GLU A 55 -3.93 11.20 -0.81
CA GLU A 55 -2.66 11.93 -0.83
C GLU A 55 -1.47 10.98 -0.69
N ILE A 56 -1.51 10.06 0.28
CA ILE A 56 -0.48 9.05 0.48
C ILE A 56 -0.35 8.14 -0.75
N LEU A 57 -1.47 7.74 -1.36
CA LEU A 57 -1.47 6.96 -2.60
C LEU A 57 -0.73 7.71 -3.71
N GLN A 58 -1.12 8.96 -3.97
CA GLN A 58 -0.51 9.80 -4.99
C GLN A 58 0.98 10.00 -4.74
N GLU A 59 1.36 10.37 -3.53
CA GLU A 59 2.76 10.55 -3.10
C GLU A 59 3.59 9.27 -3.30
N SER A 60 3.01 8.10 -2.99
CA SER A 60 3.67 6.81 -3.16
C SER A 60 4.00 6.51 -4.62
N PHE A 61 3.08 6.82 -5.55
CA PHE A 61 3.30 6.64 -6.98
C PHE A 61 4.25 7.69 -7.58
N LEU A 62 4.23 8.92 -7.08
CA LEU A 62 5.22 9.94 -7.45
C LEU A 62 6.63 9.53 -7.02
N LYS A 63 6.78 9.03 -5.79
CA LYS A 63 8.06 8.48 -5.30
C LYS A 63 8.51 7.25 -6.09
N LEU A 64 7.58 6.40 -6.52
CA LEU A 64 7.90 5.27 -7.39
C LEU A 64 8.44 5.75 -8.74
N HIS A 65 7.78 6.71 -9.36
CA HIS A 65 8.25 7.28 -10.63
C HIS A 65 9.66 7.87 -10.50
N GLN A 66 9.90 8.66 -9.44
CA GLN A 66 11.23 9.22 -9.15
C GLN A 66 12.28 8.13 -8.93
N HIS A 67 11.94 7.09 -8.13
CA HIS A 67 12.83 5.94 -7.90
C HIS A 67 13.25 5.27 -9.21
N LEU A 68 12.32 5.11 -10.14
CA LEU A 68 12.59 4.53 -11.46
C LEU A 68 13.44 5.45 -12.34
N LEU A 69 13.20 6.75 -12.32
CA LEU A 69 14.01 7.75 -13.05
C LEU A 69 15.46 7.78 -12.55
N ASP A 70 15.66 7.56 -11.26
CA ASP A 70 16.98 7.50 -10.61
C ASP A 70 17.69 6.14 -10.83
N GLY A 71 17.11 5.25 -11.63
CA GLY A 71 17.67 3.92 -11.90
C GLY A 71 17.52 2.92 -10.75
N GLY A 72 16.53 3.13 -9.89
CA GLY A 72 16.27 2.27 -8.74
C GLY A 72 15.88 0.84 -9.11
N ASP A 73 16.01 -0.08 -8.14
CA ASP A 73 15.73 -1.51 -8.32
C ASP A 73 14.26 -1.75 -8.72
N GLN A 74 14.08 -2.52 -9.80
CA GLN A 74 12.78 -2.86 -10.36
C GLN A 74 12.34 -4.30 -10.02
N SER A 75 13.11 -5.05 -9.24
CA SER A 75 12.86 -6.47 -8.98
C SER A 75 11.56 -6.73 -8.22
N ASN A 76 11.14 -5.80 -7.34
CA ASN A 76 9.92 -5.93 -6.53
C ASN A 76 9.23 -4.58 -6.28
N LEU A 77 8.77 -3.95 -7.36
CA LEU A 77 8.11 -2.63 -7.31
C LEU A 77 6.86 -2.63 -6.44
N ARG A 78 6.16 -3.76 -6.36
CA ARG A 78 4.97 -3.90 -5.51
C ARG A 78 5.33 -3.76 -4.04
N ALA A 79 6.26 -4.55 -3.53
CA ALA A 79 6.69 -4.46 -2.13
C ALA A 79 7.30 -3.08 -1.84
N TRP A 80 8.07 -2.52 -2.78
CA TRP A 80 8.60 -1.17 -2.66
C TRP A 80 7.49 -0.12 -2.48
N LEU A 81 6.46 -0.16 -3.33
CA LEU A 81 5.31 0.75 -3.28
C LEU A 81 4.56 0.65 -1.94
N TYR A 82 4.26 -0.58 -1.49
CA TYR A 82 3.58 -0.80 -0.21
C TYR A 82 4.44 -0.34 0.97
N ARG A 83 5.76 -0.54 0.93
CA ARG A 83 6.69 -0.04 1.95
C ARG A 83 6.65 1.48 2.05
N VAL A 84 6.68 2.18 0.92
CA VAL A 84 6.59 3.65 0.88
C VAL A 84 5.27 4.12 1.45
N ALA A 85 4.16 3.56 1.00
CA ALA A 85 2.82 3.92 1.48
C ALA A 85 2.65 3.63 2.98
N HIS A 86 3.16 2.49 3.46
CA HIS A 86 3.16 2.13 4.88
C HIS A 86 3.92 3.15 5.72
N ASN A 87 5.13 3.54 5.30
CA ASN A 87 5.95 4.52 5.99
C ASN A 87 5.28 5.91 6.03
N LEU A 88 4.68 6.34 4.92
CA LEU A 88 3.93 7.60 4.86
C LEU A 88 2.72 7.56 5.81
N ALA A 89 1.97 6.46 5.85
CA ALA A 89 0.85 6.28 6.77
C ALA A 89 1.30 6.31 8.23
N ARG A 90 2.41 5.65 8.57
CA ARG A 90 2.99 5.66 9.93
C ARG A 90 3.45 7.05 10.35
N ASN A 91 4.11 7.78 9.45
CA ASN A 91 4.53 9.16 9.70
C ASN A 91 3.33 10.07 9.95
N TRP A 92 2.28 9.94 9.12
CA TRP A 92 1.03 10.68 9.31
C TRP A 92 0.39 10.37 10.67
N GLN A 93 0.28 9.09 11.05
CA GLN A 93 -0.27 8.67 12.34
C GLN A 93 0.53 9.23 13.53
N SER A 94 1.87 9.25 13.44
CA SER A 94 2.72 9.80 14.50
C SER A 94 2.53 11.31 14.64
N SER A 95 2.46 12.03 13.52
CA SER A 95 2.19 13.48 13.48
C SER A 95 0.79 13.82 13.99
N ALA A 96 -0.24 13.07 13.57
CA ALA A 96 -1.61 13.23 14.03
C ALA A 96 -1.77 12.94 15.52
N ARG A 97 -1.04 11.94 16.07
CA ARG A 97 -1.01 11.68 17.52
C ARG A 97 -0.32 12.80 18.29
N ALA A 98 0.80 13.32 17.77
CA ALA A 98 1.49 14.44 18.39
C ALA A 98 0.63 15.73 18.39
N ALA A 99 -0.17 15.95 17.34
CA ALA A 99 -1.12 17.05 17.26
C ALA A 99 -2.40 16.84 18.11
N LYS A 100 -2.78 15.57 18.36
CA LYS A 100 -3.98 15.18 19.13
C LYS A 100 -3.69 14.86 20.58
N THR A 101 -2.75 15.53 21.24
CA THR A 101 -2.54 15.32 22.69
C THR A 101 -3.81 15.59 23.53
N ASP A 102 -4.94 15.99 22.90
CA ASP A 102 -6.21 16.30 23.56
C ASP A 102 -7.47 15.58 23.01
N PHE A 103 -7.38 14.62 22.06
CA PHE A 103 -8.59 13.94 21.57
C PHE A 103 -8.36 12.47 21.25
N LEU A 104 -8.97 11.59 22.04
CA LEU A 104 -9.20 10.16 21.76
C LEU A 104 -10.11 10.02 20.54
N ALA A 105 -9.57 9.68 19.37
CA ALA A 105 -10.36 9.33 18.20
C ALA A 105 -10.27 7.83 17.93
N ASP A 106 -11.44 7.22 18.03
CA ASP A 106 -11.72 5.83 17.67
C ASP A 106 -11.60 5.68 16.14
N ALA A 107 -10.52 5.05 15.67
CA ALA A 107 -10.31 4.82 14.25
C ALA A 107 -11.14 3.62 13.79
N THR A 108 -12.41 3.87 13.48
CA THR A 108 -13.27 2.90 12.77
C THR A 108 -12.95 2.93 11.27
N ALA A 109 -12.00 2.13 10.85
CA ALA A 109 -11.75 1.89 9.43
C ALA A 109 -12.90 1.06 8.84
N THR A 110 -13.91 1.74 8.31
CA THR A 110 -14.96 1.14 7.50
C THR A 110 -14.44 0.91 6.08
N GLY A 111 -13.80 -0.23 5.86
CA GLY A 111 -13.55 -0.69 4.49
C GLY A 111 -14.86 -1.19 3.89
N ASP A 112 -15.34 -0.52 2.85
CA ASP A 112 -16.50 -0.93 2.07
C ASP A 112 -16.29 -2.32 1.46
N LEU A 113 -17.10 -3.29 1.88
CA LEU A 113 -17.22 -4.58 1.21
C LEU A 113 -18.20 -4.41 0.04
N PRO A 114 -17.91 -4.92 -1.17
CA PRO A 114 -18.80 -4.79 -2.30
C PRO A 114 -20.11 -5.53 -2.02
N SER A 115 -21.21 -4.77 -1.99
CA SER A 115 -22.56 -5.30 -1.91
C SER A 115 -22.94 -5.94 -3.24
N ARG A 116 -23.14 -7.26 -3.24
CA ARG A 116 -23.81 -7.98 -4.30
C ARG A 116 -25.29 -8.12 -3.88
N ALA A 117 -26.21 -7.91 -4.79
CA ALA A 117 -27.65 -7.97 -4.54
C ALA A 117 -28.03 -9.33 -3.89
N ALA A 118 -28.33 -9.30 -2.61
CA ALA A 118 -28.77 -10.41 -1.79
C ALA A 118 -30.09 -10.01 -1.11
N SER A 119 -30.88 -11.00 -0.66
CA SER A 119 -32.13 -10.72 0.08
C SER A 119 -31.84 -9.93 1.37
N ALA A 120 -32.83 -9.26 1.93
CA ALA A 120 -32.66 -8.46 3.17
C ALA A 120 -32.12 -9.31 4.33
N GLU A 121 -32.52 -10.59 4.40
CA GLU A 121 -32.05 -11.54 5.42
C GLU A 121 -30.59 -11.95 5.19
N ASP A 122 -30.19 -12.20 3.93
CA ASP A 122 -28.79 -12.47 3.56
C ASP A 122 -27.89 -11.26 3.80
N GLN A 123 -28.43 -10.05 3.60
CA GLN A 123 -27.71 -8.80 3.89
C GLN A 123 -27.47 -8.64 5.39
N LEU A 124 -28.47 -8.91 6.24
CA LEU A 124 -28.34 -8.82 7.70
C LEU A 124 -27.31 -9.82 8.22
N LEU A 125 -27.36 -11.08 7.78
CA LEU A 125 -26.40 -12.11 8.14
C LEU A 125 -24.98 -11.75 7.68
N THR A 126 -24.87 -11.11 6.52
CA THR A 126 -23.57 -10.65 5.99
C THR A 126 -23.01 -9.50 6.84
N VAL A 127 -23.85 -8.56 7.25
CA VAL A 127 -23.45 -7.45 8.13
C VAL A 127 -22.99 -7.97 9.48
N GLU A 128 -23.76 -8.85 10.13
CA GLU A 128 -23.39 -9.43 11.43
C GLU A 128 -22.06 -10.21 11.36
N ARG A 129 -21.85 -11.00 10.30
CA ARG A 129 -20.57 -11.71 10.09
C ARG A 129 -19.42 -10.74 9.90
N ALA A 130 -19.65 -9.66 9.13
CA ALA A 130 -18.63 -8.63 8.91
C ALA A 130 -18.27 -7.89 10.22
N GLU A 131 -19.27 -7.61 11.07
CA GLU A 131 -19.06 -6.97 12.37
C GLU A 131 -18.30 -7.89 13.34
N ARG A 132 -18.67 -9.17 13.43
CA ARG A 132 -17.92 -10.17 14.22
C ARG A 132 -16.47 -10.27 13.74
N PHE A 133 -16.26 -10.35 12.44
CA PHE A 133 -14.91 -10.38 11.86
C PHE A 133 -14.11 -9.11 12.19
N ARG A 134 -14.73 -7.92 12.08
CA ARG A 134 -14.08 -6.65 12.48
C ARG A 134 -13.74 -6.65 13.96
N ALA A 135 -14.63 -7.14 14.83
CA ALA A 135 -14.39 -7.26 16.25
C ALA A 135 -13.23 -8.21 16.57
N ALA A 136 -13.15 -9.34 15.87
CA ALA A 136 -12.04 -10.28 16.00
C ALA A 136 -10.70 -9.66 15.54
N LEU A 137 -10.70 -8.93 14.41
CA LEU A 137 -9.50 -8.21 13.95
C LEU A 137 -9.00 -7.16 14.96
N ARG A 138 -9.89 -6.48 15.68
CA ARG A 138 -9.50 -5.52 16.73
C ARG A 138 -8.76 -6.16 17.90
N GLN A 139 -8.96 -7.45 18.13
CA GLN A 139 -8.27 -8.19 19.19
C GLN A 139 -6.86 -8.65 18.82
N LEU A 140 -6.50 -8.58 17.55
CA LEU A 140 -5.14 -8.88 17.08
C LEU A 140 -4.17 -7.75 17.45
N SER A 141 -2.89 -8.09 17.64
CA SER A 141 -1.85 -7.07 17.71
C SER A 141 -1.72 -6.31 16.37
N ALA A 142 -1.16 -5.10 16.40
CA ALA A 142 -0.94 -4.33 15.17
C ALA A 142 -0.11 -5.12 14.15
N ALA A 143 0.98 -5.77 14.59
CA ALA A 143 1.83 -6.57 13.70
C ALA A 143 1.09 -7.78 13.10
N GLN A 144 0.27 -8.48 13.89
CA GLN A 144 -0.57 -9.58 13.38
C GLN A 144 -1.55 -9.10 12.32
N ARG A 145 -2.25 -7.99 12.58
CA ARG A 145 -3.20 -7.39 11.64
C ARG A 145 -2.53 -6.97 10.34
N GLU A 146 -1.41 -6.27 10.41
CA GLU A 146 -0.66 -5.80 9.25
C GLU A 146 -0.15 -6.97 8.40
N CYS A 147 0.46 -7.99 9.03
CA CYS A 147 0.90 -9.20 8.34
C CYS A 147 -0.24 -9.93 7.65
N LEU A 148 -1.37 -10.12 8.32
CA LEU A 148 -2.54 -10.80 7.77
C LEU A 148 -3.17 -10.00 6.62
N THR A 149 -3.24 -8.68 6.73
CA THR A 149 -3.80 -7.83 5.69
C THR A 149 -2.95 -7.88 4.42
N LEU A 150 -1.63 -7.74 4.54
CA LEU A 150 -0.72 -7.86 3.40
C LEU A 150 -0.74 -9.28 2.81
N ARG A 151 -0.86 -10.31 3.64
CA ARG A 151 -1.00 -11.70 3.18
C ARG A 151 -2.30 -11.92 2.41
N ALA A 152 -3.43 -11.35 2.87
CA ALA A 152 -4.72 -11.37 2.18
C ALA A 152 -4.68 -10.64 0.82
N GLN A 153 -3.79 -9.67 0.66
CA GLN A 153 -3.49 -9.02 -0.62
C GLN A 153 -2.63 -9.90 -1.56
N GLY A 154 -2.28 -11.13 -1.15
CA GLY A 154 -1.50 -12.07 -1.94
C GLY A 154 0.03 -11.88 -1.83
N MET A 155 0.52 -11.04 -0.92
CA MET A 155 1.96 -10.86 -0.74
C MET A 155 2.63 -12.10 -0.16
N LYS A 156 3.85 -12.38 -0.63
CA LYS A 156 4.71 -13.43 -0.07
C LYS A 156 5.32 -12.96 1.25
N TYR A 157 5.72 -13.89 2.13
CA TYR A 157 6.32 -13.55 3.42
C TYR A 157 7.57 -12.66 3.31
N ARG A 158 8.38 -12.83 2.26
CA ARG A 158 9.54 -11.97 1.98
C ARG A 158 9.11 -10.53 1.68
N GLU A 159 8.09 -10.36 0.86
CA GLU A 159 7.55 -9.03 0.51
C GLU A 159 6.96 -8.33 1.75
N ILE A 160 6.21 -9.07 2.57
CA ILE A 160 5.67 -8.55 3.84
C ILE A 160 6.81 -8.13 4.79
N ALA A 161 7.86 -8.94 4.87
CA ALA A 161 9.07 -8.64 5.66
C ALA A 161 9.73 -7.33 5.22
N GLU A 162 9.84 -7.10 3.91
CA GLU A 162 10.35 -5.85 3.33
C GLU A 162 9.44 -4.64 3.62
N VAL A 163 8.11 -4.82 3.51
CA VAL A 163 7.13 -3.74 3.77
C VAL A 163 7.15 -3.31 5.22
N LEU A 164 7.16 -4.27 6.16
CA LEU A 164 7.03 -4.01 7.59
C LEU A 164 8.37 -3.88 8.32
N ASN A 165 9.49 -4.04 7.60
CA ASN A 165 10.84 -4.09 8.17
C ASN A 165 10.97 -5.14 9.29
N LEU A 166 10.51 -6.36 9.01
CA LEU A 166 10.53 -7.51 9.90
C LEU A 166 11.37 -8.65 9.32
N SER A 167 11.74 -9.64 10.12
CA SER A 167 12.28 -10.88 9.61
C SER A 167 11.18 -11.75 8.99
N VAL A 168 11.51 -12.60 8.02
CA VAL A 168 10.56 -13.54 7.40
C VAL A 168 9.98 -14.51 8.43
N SER A 169 10.77 -14.94 9.42
CA SER A 169 10.31 -15.78 10.54
C SER A 169 9.28 -15.04 11.39
N THR A 170 9.53 -13.78 11.74
CA THR A 170 8.60 -12.92 12.49
C THR A 170 7.28 -12.75 11.75
N VAL A 171 7.32 -12.56 10.42
CA VAL A 171 6.11 -12.50 9.60
C VAL A 171 5.34 -13.82 9.67
N GLY A 172 6.03 -14.97 9.52
CA GLY A 172 5.41 -16.29 9.64
C GLY A 172 4.73 -16.50 10.99
N GLU A 173 5.41 -16.16 12.08
CA GLU A 173 4.84 -16.24 13.43
C GLU A 173 3.60 -15.35 13.60
N ASN A 174 3.67 -14.08 13.15
CA ASN A 174 2.54 -13.16 13.25
C ASN A 174 1.33 -13.64 12.44
N VAL A 175 1.55 -14.18 11.23
CA VAL A 175 0.48 -14.75 10.41
C VAL A 175 -0.15 -15.97 11.10
N THR A 176 0.67 -16.92 11.58
CA THR A 176 0.18 -18.14 12.24
C THR A 176 -0.62 -17.81 13.49
N ARG A 177 -0.03 -17.06 14.43
CA ARG A 177 -0.71 -16.67 15.69
C ARG A 177 -1.95 -15.81 15.43
N GLY A 178 -1.91 -14.95 14.41
CA GLY A 178 -3.07 -14.14 14.04
C GLY A 178 -4.21 -14.99 13.48
N LEU A 179 -3.92 -16.00 12.66
CA LEU A 179 -4.92 -16.94 12.14
C LEU A 179 -5.50 -17.84 13.24
N GLU A 180 -4.67 -18.35 14.15
CA GLU A 180 -5.12 -19.14 15.29
C GLU A 180 -6.11 -18.33 16.14
N LYS A 181 -5.73 -17.10 16.51
CA LYS A 181 -6.60 -16.22 17.29
C LYS A 181 -7.90 -15.87 16.57
N LEU A 182 -7.88 -15.64 15.25
CA LEU A 182 -9.11 -15.42 14.48
C LEU A 182 -10.03 -16.65 14.47
N LYS A 183 -9.47 -17.87 14.39
CA LYS A 183 -10.27 -19.12 14.47
C LYS A 183 -10.98 -19.31 15.82
N GLU A 184 -10.39 -18.80 16.91
CA GLU A 184 -10.99 -18.88 18.24
C GLU A 184 -12.13 -17.86 18.44
N LEU A 185 -12.13 -16.76 17.64
CA LEU A 185 -13.03 -15.62 17.82
C LEU A 185 -14.22 -15.62 16.84
N ILE A 186 -14.18 -16.45 15.81
CA ILE A 186 -15.21 -16.56 14.75
C ILE A 186 -15.86 -17.93 14.78
#